data_d9a216970b9ba55310b7b5e1943a3e56
#
_entry.id   d9a216970b9ba55310b7b5e1943a3e56
#
_cell.length_a   1.000
_cell.length_b   1.000
_cell.length_c   1.000
_cell.angle_alpha   90.00
_cell.angle_beta   90.00
_cell.angle_gamma   90.00
#
_symmetry.space_group_name_H-M   'P 1'
#
loop_
_entity.id
_entity.type
_entity.pdbx_description
1 polymer ?
#
loop_
_entity_poly.entity_id
_entity_poly.type
_entity_poly.pdbx_seq_one_letter_code
_entity_poly.pdbx_strand_id
1 'polypeptide(L)'
;YDKSDGFIDNVSTSRTYMNGATASNSQFAQKAYNEEETTGFRGAFKTSLGDQWSATVSGFMQESTTKGAWDHDPTRYEDLEVARFGPEYGELTYGQVAWNVEGDLGFADIIYSGSFLDRSTETTSDYSDYVEYASFGAWVQQFACDDYYWYGNVGCNDPSMFFQGDYESEQTTHEIRINSTGDGPLTWIAGAYFEDNSSDNFIFWDMPGIQHDGGPGAYYTASYGGDPLPNEWWSADWESEWQQTAFFGEVSYDVTDRLTATVGARMFESEFSSPGGGWAGYFYNSKASDDAPGNSGSTDDMIYKFNLTYDVSDNLLAFFNYAEGFRPGGGNTEGATNPNVPETYQPDVLDSYEFGWKMRSDDGRTTFNGAVYHMEWTDFQTSIYDLLISPLIFRANAGNAEVDGVEAELNTLVGERLMLGVGATYNQSQLTKDFNSTVDPDVVWAPKGRRLPYSPELRYSANARYTWEQGNDASGYAHISYSYTDDMWNLLITEPFQADAVPRLQDPYSIVDVRVGWEFSNSNYGFELYATNLTAVSYTHLTLPTIRE
;
A
#
# COMPACT_ATOMS: atom_id res chain seq x y z
N TYR A 1 14.76 -18.34 3.71
CA TYR A 1 13.54 -18.98 4.20
C TYR A 1 13.14 -18.37 5.52
N ASP A 2 11.90 -17.98 5.63
CA ASP A 2 11.26 -17.47 6.84
C ASP A 2 9.90 -18.16 7.02
N LYS A 3 9.52 -18.41 8.27
CA LYS A 3 8.20 -18.97 8.60
C LYS A 3 7.69 -18.28 9.86
N SER A 4 6.48 -17.75 9.79
CA SER A 4 5.72 -17.20 10.90
C SER A 4 4.56 -18.14 11.23
N ASP A 5 4.53 -18.66 12.45
CA ASP A 5 3.39 -19.42 12.92
C ASP A 5 2.21 -18.46 13.16
N GLY A 6 0.99 -18.96 12.92
CA GLY A 6 -0.22 -18.19 13.15
C GLY A 6 -0.46 -17.88 14.63
N PHE A 7 -1.26 -16.86 14.88
CA PHE A 7 -1.65 -16.41 16.23
C PHE A 7 -3.14 -16.04 16.32
N ILE A 8 -3.88 -16.10 15.19
CA ILE A 8 -5.34 -15.91 15.14
C ILE A 8 -6.01 -17.27 15.06
N ASP A 9 -7.02 -17.50 15.88
CA ASP A 9 -7.79 -18.74 15.90
C ASP A 9 -9.05 -18.59 15.01
N ASN A 10 -9.28 -19.52 14.09
CA ASN A 10 -10.57 -19.68 13.43
C ASN A 10 -11.46 -20.57 14.31
N VAL A 11 -12.40 -19.93 15.03
CA VAL A 11 -13.24 -20.63 16.02
C VAL A 11 -14.44 -21.30 15.37
N SER A 12 -14.83 -22.46 15.92
CA SER A 12 -15.98 -23.21 15.43
C SER A 12 -17.29 -22.55 15.82
N THR A 13 -18.11 -22.23 14.82
CA THR A 13 -19.45 -21.64 15.00
C THR A 13 -20.42 -22.09 13.92
N SER A 14 -21.66 -21.65 14.05
CA SER A 14 -22.70 -21.81 13.04
C SER A 14 -23.40 -20.50 12.82
N ARG A 15 -23.70 -20.20 11.57
CA ARG A 15 -24.40 -19.00 11.12
C ARG A 15 -25.75 -19.39 10.51
N THR A 16 -26.79 -18.70 10.87
CA THR A 16 -28.11 -18.84 10.23
C THR A 16 -28.39 -17.58 9.42
N TYR A 17 -28.50 -17.73 8.13
CA TYR A 17 -28.76 -16.65 7.19
C TYR A 17 -30.24 -16.26 7.18
N MET A 18 -30.55 -15.07 6.65
CA MET A 18 -31.95 -14.58 6.56
C MET A 18 -32.84 -15.41 5.64
N ASN A 19 -32.25 -16.14 4.69
CA ASN A 19 -32.96 -17.11 3.86
C ASN A 19 -33.33 -18.39 4.59
N GLY A 20 -32.93 -18.55 5.86
CA GLY A 20 -33.21 -19.72 6.70
C GLY A 20 -32.17 -20.84 6.59
N ALA A 21 -31.20 -20.77 5.69
CA ALA A 21 -30.11 -21.74 5.61
C ALA A 21 -29.15 -21.58 6.80
N THR A 22 -28.54 -22.68 7.21
CA THR A 22 -27.54 -22.68 8.28
C THR A 22 -26.24 -23.27 7.76
N ALA A 23 -25.16 -22.51 7.90
CA ALA A 23 -23.81 -22.93 7.63
C ALA A 23 -23.05 -23.23 8.93
N SER A 24 -22.11 -24.15 8.88
CA SER A 24 -21.18 -24.44 9.97
C SER A 24 -19.76 -24.45 9.45
N ASN A 25 -18.88 -23.74 10.15
CA ASN A 25 -17.46 -23.69 9.82
C ASN A 25 -16.62 -24.75 10.57
N SER A 26 -17.24 -25.72 11.21
CA SER A 26 -16.53 -26.68 12.07
C SER A 26 -15.39 -27.44 11.36
N GLN A 27 -15.47 -27.60 10.04
CA GLN A 27 -14.42 -28.24 9.24
C GLN A 27 -13.20 -27.33 8.98
N PHE A 28 -13.38 -26.02 9.12
CA PHE A 28 -12.33 -25.01 8.91
C PHE A 28 -11.81 -24.44 10.23
N ALA A 29 -12.42 -24.80 11.36
CA ALA A 29 -11.98 -24.35 12.68
C ALA A 29 -10.56 -24.85 12.97
N GLN A 30 -9.66 -23.94 13.26
CA GLN A 30 -8.24 -24.22 13.45
C GLN A 30 -7.61 -23.18 14.37
N LYS A 31 -6.71 -23.62 15.26
CA LYS A 31 -5.84 -22.72 16.01
C LYS A 31 -4.68 -22.25 15.16
N ALA A 32 -4.19 -21.05 15.47
CA ALA A 32 -3.07 -20.44 14.75
C ALA A 32 -3.31 -20.48 13.23
N TYR A 33 -4.47 -19.97 12.82
CA TYR A 33 -4.99 -20.09 11.46
C TYR A 33 -4.20 -19.29 10.42
N ASN A 34 -3.59 -18.16 10.83
CA ASN A 34 -2.87 -17.23 9.97
C ASN A 34 -1.37 -17.51 9.95
N GLU A 35 -0.93 -18.53 9.26
CA GLU A 35 0.51 -18.79 9.06
C GLU A 35 1.03 -18.15 7.77
N GLU A 36 2.31 -17.81 7.76
CA GLU A 36 3.03 -17.31 6.59
C GLU A 36 4.34 -18.06 6.42
N GLU A 37 4.66 -18.38 5.18
CA GLU A 37 5.92 -19.01 4.78
C GLU A 37 6.50 -18.28 3.57
N THR A 38 7.75 -17.83 3.70
CA THR A 38 8.44 -17.10 2.64
C THR A 38 9.75 -17.78 2.28
N THR A 39 9.95 -18.02 1.00
CA THR A 39 11.20 -18.51 0.43
C THR A 39 11.73 -17.52 -0.59
N GLY A 40 13.00 -17.16 -0.49
CA GLY A 40 13.60 -16.21 -1.41
C GLY A 40 15.06 -16.53 -1.74
N PHE A 41 15.47 -16.08 -2.90
CA PHE A 41 16.84 -16.14 -3.37
C PHE A 41 17.23 -14.81 -4.02
N ARG A 42 18.46 -14.36 -3.75
CA ARG A 42 19.06 -13.23 -4.46
C ARG A 42 20.52 -13.49 -4.77
N GLY A 43 20.96 -12.94 -5.88
CA GLY A 43 22.36 -12.97 -6.29
C GLY A 43 22.74 -11.68 -7.01
N ALA A 44 24.00 -11.31 -6.94
CA ALA A 44 24.53 -10.18 -7.71
C ALA A 44 25.93 -10.52 -8.22
N PHE A 45 26.21 -10.05 -9.44
CA PHE A 45 27.52 -10.15 -10.05
C PHE A 45 27.96 -8.77 -10.50
N LYS A 46 29.14 -8.32 -10.04
CA LYS A 46 29.78 -7.08 -10.47
C LYS A 46 31.09 -7.38 -11.14
N THR A 47 31.35 -6.73 -12.25
CA THR A 47 32.60 -6.84 -13.00
C THR A 47 33.10 -5.48 -13.45
N SER A 48 34.42 -5.30 -13.52
CA SER A 48 35.05 -4.16 -14.16
C SER A 48 35.24 -4.45 -15.65
N LEU A 49 34.89 -3.48 -16.49
CA LEU A 49 35.05 -3.50 -17.94
C LEU A 49 36.16 -2.51 -18.33
N GLY A 50 37.41 -2.88 -18.04
CA GLY A 50 38.58 -1.99 -18.09
C GLY A 50 38.69 -1.12 -16.84
N ASP A 51 39.38 0.00 -16.95
CA ASP A 51 39.69 0.87 -15.80
C ASP A 51 38.59 1.89 -15.50
N GLN A 52 37.72 2.17 -16.46
CA GLN A 52 36.74 3.26 -16.39
C GLN A 52 35.28 2.80 -16.34
N TRP A 53 35.01 1.51 -16.53
CA TRP A 53 33.67 0.98 -16.60
C TRP A 53 33.44 -0.15 -15.62
N SER A 54 32.24 -0.21 -15.06
CA SER A 54 31.76 -1.36 -14.32
C SER A 54 30.36 -1.75 -14.72
N ALA A 55 30.04 -3.03 -14.59
CA ALA A 55 28.71 -3.55 -14.81
C ALA A 55 28.30 -4.44 -13.63
N THR A 56 27.07 -4.27 -13.20
CA THR A 56 26.44 -5.08 -12.15
C THR A 56 25.14 -5.66 -12.70
N VAL A 57 24.95 -6.95 -12.49
CA VAL A 57 23.66 -7.61 -12.72
C VAL A 57 23.24 -8.25 -11.40
N SER A 58 22.00 -8.05 -10.99
CA SER A 58 21.44 -8.65 -9.79
C SER A 58 20.11 -9.31 -10.12
N GLY A 59 19.83 -10.40 -9.44
CA GLY A 59 18.56 -11.11 -9.53
C GLY A 59 18.02 -11.38 -8.13
N PHE A 60 16.70 -11.30 -8.02
CA PHE A 60 15.95 -11.59 -6.82
C PHE A 60 14.69 -12.36 -7.18
N MET A 61 14.33 -13.34 -6.39
CA MET A 61 13.11 -14.12 -6.52
C MET A 61 12.58 -14.44 -5.13
N GLN A 62 11.29 -14.29 -4.95
CA GLN A 62 10.61 -14.60 -3.69
C GLN A 62 9.25 -15.23 -3.97
N GLU A 63 8.91 -16.23 -3.17
CA GLU A 63 7.61 -16.84 -3.07
C GLU A 63 7.15 -16.74 -1.61
N SER A 64 5.96 -16.20 -1.38
CA SER A 64 5.34 -16.08 -0.07
C SER A 64 3.96 -16.72 -0.12
N THR A 65 3.69 -17.64 0.80
CA THR A 65 2.37 -18.24 0.96
C THR A 65 1.79 -17.82 2.31
N THR A 66 0.54 -17.41 2.31
CA THR A 66 -0.23 -17.08 3.50
C THR A 66 -1.43 -17.99 3.60
N LYS A 67 -1.79 -18.39 4.82
CA LYS A 67 -3.02 -19.11 5.11
C LYS A 67 -3.81 -18.34 6.13
N GLY A 68 -5.12 -18.40 6.02
CA GLY A 68 -6.02 -17.77 6.96
C GLY A 68 -6.05 -16.24 6.88
N ALA A 69 -6.89 -15.68 7.74
CA ALA A 69 -7.07 -14.24 7.85
C ALA A 69 -6.02 -13.60 8.76
N TRP A 70 -5.56 -12.41 8.38
CA TRP A 70 -4.69 -11.55 9.19
C TRP A 70 -5.47 -10.46 9.94
N ASP A 71 -6.78 -10.61 10.00
CA ASP A 71 -7.71 -9.77 10.74
C ASP A 71 -8.44 -10.58 11.81
N HIS A 72 -9.09 -9.92 12.76
CA HIS A 72 -9.97 -10.52 13.73
C HIS A 72 -11.17 -9.61 14.00
N ASP A 73 -12.27 -10.18 14.51
CA ASP A 73 -13.49 -9.44 14.80
C ASP A 73 -13.79 -9.45 16.31
N PRO A 74 -13.21 -8.50 17.06
CA PRO A 74 -13.41 -8.41 18.51
C PRO A 74 -14.83 -7.96 18.89
N THR A 75 -15.68 -7.62 17.92
CA THR A 75 -17.08 -7.28 18.16
C THR A 75 -17.98 -8.51 18.26
N ARG A 76 -17.58 -9.62 17.63
CA ARG A 76 -18.32 -10.88 17.57
C ARG A 76 -17.65 -12.03 18.34
N TYR A 77 -16.32 -12.02 18.43
CA TYR A 77 -15.49 -13.09 19.00
C TYR A 77 -14.54 -12.53 20.04
N GLU A 78 -13.77 -13.40 20.71
CA GLU A 78 -12.70 -12.97 21.60
C GLU A 78 -11.54 -12.35 20.81
N ASP A 79 -10.59 -11.72 21.53
CA ASP A 79 -9.41 -11.11 20.90
C ASP A 79 -8.59 -12.16 20.14
N LEU A 80 -8.13 -11.84 18.94
CA LEU A 80 -7.42 -12.73 18.02
C LEU A 80 -8.24 -13.97 17.59
N GLU A 81 -9.56 -13.83 17.49
CA GLU A 81 -10.45 -14.85 16.96
C GLU A 81 -11.23 -14.35 15.73
N VAL A 82 -11.47 -15.27 14.79
CA VAL A 82 -12.34 -15.09 13.61
C VAL A 82 -13.24 -16.30 13.43
N ALA A 83 -14.29 -16.18 12.65
CA ALA A 83 -15.06 -17.30 12.14
C ALA A 83 -15.14 -17.26 10.62
N ARG A 84 -14.28 -18.04 9.97
CA ARG A 84 -14.22 -18.20 8.52
C ARG A 84 -14.89 -19.52 8.12
N PHE A 85 -15.72 -19.47 7.10
CA PHE A 85 -16.57 -20.56 6.60
C PHE A 85 -15.96 -21.28 5.40
N GLY A 86 -14.82 -20.83 4.91
CA GLY A 86 -14.06 -21.40 3.81
C GLY A 86 -12.55 -21.34 4.03
N PRO A 87 -11.80 -21.93 3.11
CA PRO A 87 -10.36 -21.79 3.11
C PRO A 87 -9.98 -20.36 2.74
N GLU A 88 -8.93 -19.85 3.37
CA GLU A 88 -8.28 -18.60 2.99
C GLU A 88 -6.81 -18.90 2.68
N TYR A 89 -6.35 -18.39 1.56
CA TYR A 89 -5.04 -18.68 1.01
C TYR A 89 -4.56 -17.51 0.16
N GLY A 90 -3.29 -17.21 0.24
CA GLY A 90 -2.63 -16.26 -0.64
C GLY A 90 -1.27 -16.80 -1.05
N GLU A 91 -0.93 -16.68 -2.33
CA GLU A 91 0.39 -16.92 -2.88
C GLU A 91 0.85 -15.68 -3.63
N LEU A 92 2.03 -15.20 -3.28
CA LEU A 92 2.70 -14.11 -3.98
C LEU A 92 4.04 -14.61 -4.47
N THR A 93 4.23 -14.64 -5.76
CA THR A 93 5.52 -14.90 -6.40
C THR A 93 5.97 -13.65 -7.13
N TYR A 94 7.21 -13.22 -6.93
CA TYR A 94 7.79 -12.18 -7.75
C TYR A 94 9.28 -12.40 -7.98
N GLY A 95 9.73 -12.03 -9.17
CA GLY A 95 11.10 -12.09 -9.60
C GLY A 95 11.54 -10.78 -10.24
N GLN A 96 12.76 -10.34 -9.94
CA GLN A 96 13.36 -9.17 -10.57
C GLN A 96 14.77 -9.46 -11.04
N VAL A 97 15.07 -9.00 -12.24
CA VAL A 97 16.44 -8.88 -12.74
C VAL A 97 16.72 -7.40 -12.96
N ALA A 98 17.81 -6.90 -12.38
CA ALA A 98 18.25 -5.53 -12.55
C ALA A 98 19.70 -5.48 -13.01
N TRP A 99 20.02 -4.48 -13.82
CA TRP A 99 21.37 -4.23 -14.32
C TRP A 99 21.72 -2.76 -14.19
N ASN A 100 23.02 -2.54 -13.95
CA ASN A 100 23.60 -1.21 -13.86
C ASN A 100 24.93 -1.20 -14.58
N VAL A 101 25.15 -0.22 -15.45
CA VAL A 101 26.42 0.01 -16.14
C VAL A 101 26.86 1.43 -15.84
N GLU A 102 28.03 1.55 -15.24
CA GLU A 102 28.63 2.83 -14.87
C GLU A 102 29.92 3.05 -15.67
N GLY A 103 30.14 4.27 -16.15
CA GLY A 103 31.34 4.62 -16.89
C GLY A 103 31.81 6.03 -16.61
N ASP A 104 33.12 6.19 -16.45
CA ASP A 104 33.81 7.47 -16.32
C ASP A 104 34.21 7.97 -17.73
N LEU A 105 33.66 9.13 -18.12
CA LEU A 105 33.98 9.82 -19.37
C LEU A 105 35.07 10.89 -19.21
N GLY A 106 35.60 11.04 -17.98
CA GLY A 106 36.62 12.01 -17.60
C GLY A 106 36.07 13.37 -17.20
N PHE A 107 34.99 13.84 -17.84
CA PHE A 107 34.30 15.09 -17.50
C PHE A 107 32.92 14.85 -16.88
N ALA A 108 32.43 13.64 -16.96
CA ALA A 108 31.14 13.20 -16.43
C ALA A 108 31.13 11.69 -16.22
N ASP A 109 30.34 11.22 -15.28
CA ASP A 109 29.97 9.81 -15.14
C ASP A 109 28.66 9.55 -15.87
N ILE A 110 28.62 8.45 -16.61
CA ILE A 110 27.39 7.95 -17.23
C ILE A 110 26.93 6.70 -16.49
N ILE A 111 25.64 6.65 -16.19
CA ILE A 111 25.00 5.52 -15.52
C ILE A 111 23.81 5.10 -16.35
N TYR A 112 23.76 3.82 -16.71
CA TYR A 112 22.60 3.19 -17.31
C TYR A 112 22.09 2.10 -16.39
N SER A 113 20.85 2.24 -15.93
CA SER A 113 20.16 1.27 -15.07
C SER A 113 18.91 0.76 -15.78
N GLY A 114 18.60 -0.49 -15.54
CA GLY A 114 17.34 -1.07 -16.01
C GLY A 114 16.92 -2.24 -15.13
N SER A 115 15.64 -2.56 -15.18
CA SER A 115 15.09 -3.73 -14.49
C SER A 115 13.92 -4.33 -15.27
N PHE A 116 13.72 -5.60 -15.03
CA PHE A 116 12.51 -6.33 -15.37
C PHE A 116 11.98 -7.01 -14.11
N LEU A 117 10.71 -6.77 -13.79
CA LEU A 117 9.96 -7.35 -12.67
C LEU A 117 8.80 -8.15 -13.25
N ASP A 118 8.63 -9.35 -12.74
CA ASP A 118 7.49 -10.22 -12.96
C ASP A 118 6.85 -10.56 -11.61
N ARG A 119 5.54 -10.45 -11.50
CA ARG A 119 4.78 -10.67 -10.26
C ARG A 119 3.48 -11.40 -10.56
N SER A 120 3.21 -12.46 -9.78
CA SER A 120 1.95 -13.17 -9.76
C SER A 120 1.39 -13.22 -8.34
N THR A 121 0.09 -13.02 -8.20
CA THR A 121 -0.62 -13.13 -6.92
C THR A 121 -1.88 -13.94 -7.11
N GLU A 122 -2.01 -15.05 -6.37
CA GLU A 122 -3.25 -15.81 -6.25
C GLU A 122 -3.81 -15.59 -4.84
N THR A 123 -5.12 -15.39 -4.72
CA THR A 123 -5.76 -15.22 -3.43
C THR A 123 -7.12 -15.90 -3.37
N THR A 124 -7.43 -16.49 -2.23
CA THR A 124 -8.77 -16.99 -1.89
C THR A 124 -9.13 -16.45 -0.50
N SER A 125 -10.32 -15.89 -0.36
CA SER A 125 -10.80 -15.29 0.89
C SER A 125 -12.25 -15.68 1.17
N ASP A 126 -12.59 -15.85 2.43
CA ASP A 126 -13.97 -15.98 2.85
C ASP A 126 -14.69 -14.64 2.75
N TYR A 127 -15.70 -14.59 1.91
CA TYR A 127 -16.53 -13.40 1.66
C TYR A 127 -17.95 -13.55 2.24
N SER A 128 -18.15 -14.53 3.12
CA SER A 128 -19.48 -14.87 3.67
C SER A 128 -20.09 -13.75 4.50
N ASP A 129 -19.28 -12.85 5.07
CA ASP A 129 -19.76 -11.66 5.77
C ASP A 129 -20.44 -10.66 4.82
N TYR A 130 -20.04 -10.62 3.55
CA TYR A 130 -20.65 -9.77 2.52
C TYR A 130 -22.12 -10.11 2.29
N VAL A 131 -22.51 -11.38 2.36
CA VAL A 131 -23.90 -11.80 2.18
C VAL A 131 -24.80 -11.51 3.40
N GLU A 132 -24.22 -11.09 4.53
CA GLU A 132 -24.98 -10.59 5.69
C GLU A 132 -25.27 -9.09 5.63
N TYR A 133 -24.76 -8.40 4.61
CA TYR A 133 -24.77 -6.95 4.54
C TYR A 133 -26.16 -6.39 4.26
N ALA A 134 -26.83 -5.85 5.28
CA ALA A 134 -28.06 -5.06 5.21
C ALA A 134 -29.15 -5.60 4.23
N SER A 135 -29.86 -4.69 3.55
CA SER A 135 -30.92 -5.04 2.56
C SER A 135 -30.37 -5.74 1.32
N PHE A 136 -29.13 -5.47 0.94
CA PHE A 136 -28.47 -6.12 -0.20
C PHE A 136 -28.17 -7.58 0.12
N GLY A 137 -27.65 -7.88 1.31
CA GLY A 137 -27.40 -9.26 1.74
C GLY A 137 -28.66 -10.12 1.76
N ALA A 138 -29.80 -9.57 2.21
CA ALA A 138 -31.07 -10.28 2.16
C ALA A 138 -31.46 -10.70 0.75
N TRP A 139 -31.24 -9.82 -0.21
CA TRP A 139 -31.51 -10.08 -1.60
C TRP A 139 -30.53 -11.10 -2.20
N VAL A 140 -29.23 -10.97 -1.96
CA VAL A 140 -28.20 -11.93 -2.39
C VAL A 140 -28.51 -13.34 -1.87
N GLN A 141 -28.87 -13.51 -0.61
CA GLN A 141 -29.16 -14.80 0.01
C GLN A 141 -30.36 -15.54 -0.66
N GLN A 142 -31.26 -14.81 -1.30
CA GLN A 142 -32.41 -15.43 -1.96
C GLN A 142 -32.04 -16.22 -3.22
N PHE A 143 -30.88 -15.90 -3.86
CA PHE A 143 -30.44 -16.62 -5.05
C PHE A 143 -29.96 -18.05 -4.75
N ALA A 144 -29.65 -18.35 -3.50
CA ALA A 144 -29.33 -19.70 -3.05
C ALA A 144 -30.60 -20.52 -2.74
N CYS A 145 -31.81 -20.03 -3.09
CA CYS A 145 -33.08 -20.71 -2.80
C CYS A 145 -33.75 -21.27 -4.06
N ASP A 146 -34.34 -22.45 -3.94
CA ASP A 146 -35.19 -23.03 -4.96
C ASP A 146 -36.42 -22.15 -5.19
N ASP A 147 -36.85 -21.96 -6.45
CA ASP A 147 -38.06 -21.22 -6.84
C ASP A 147 -38.15 -19.75 -6.36
N TYR A 148 -37.02 -19.03 -6.43
CA TYR A 148 -36.89 -17.63 -6.01
C TYR A 148 -38.04 -16.70 -6.46
N TYR A 149 -38.62 -16.90 -7.66
CA TYR A 149 -39.55 -15.92 -8.25
C TYR A 149 -41.04 -16.28 -8.13
N TRP A 150 -41.42 -17.55 -8.00
CA TRP A 150 -42.82 -17.95 -8.25
C TRP A 150 -43.57 -18.64 -7.13
N TYR A 151 -42.91 -19.30 -6.18
CA TYR A 151 -43.59 -20.17 -5.20
C TYR A 151 -43.23 -19.95 -3.73
N GLY A 152 -42.45 -18.95 -3.42
CA GLY A 152 -41.90 -18.78 -2.06
C GLY A 152 -40.78 -19.76 -1.76
N ASN A 153 -39.96 -19.43 -0.82
CA ASN A 153 -38.77 -20.22 -0.44
C ASN A 153 -39.16 -21.62 0.03
N VAL A 154 -39.09 -22.61 -0.84
CA VAL A 154 -39.39 -24.01 -0.51
C VAL A 154 -38.19 -24.74 0.08
N GLY A 155 -37.00 -24.28 -0.23
CA GLY A 155 -35.74 -24.76 0.32
C GLY A 155 -34.62 -23.79 -0.07
N CYS A 156 -33.77 -23.44 0.87
CA CYS A 156 -32.65 -22.55 0.62
C CYS A 156 -31.34 -23.26 0.99
N ASN A 157 -30.34 -23.11 0.12
CA ASN A 157 -29.00 -23.58 0.34
C ASN A 157 -28.18 -22.55 1.13
N ASP A 158 -27.02 -22.96 1.55
CA ASP A 158 -26.01 -22.11 2.17
C ASP A 158 -25.55 -21.02 1.17
N PRO A 159 -25.76 -19.73 1.46
CA PRO A 159 -25.35 -18.62 0.60
C PRO A 159 -23.91 -18.14 0.88
N SER A 160 -23.10 -18.88 1.61
CA SER A 160 -21.70 -18.53 1.85
C SER A 160 -21.00 -18.24 0.54
N MET A 161 -20.18 -17.19 0.53
CA MET A 161 -19.51 -16.67 -0.66
C MET A 161 -18.01 -16.63 -0.44
N PHE A 162 -17.27 -16.93 -1.50
CA PHE A 162 -15.81 -16.96 -1.49
C PHE A 162 -15.29 -16.11 -2.65
N PHE A 163 -14.26 -15.36 -2.39
CA PHE A 163 -13.56 -14.56 -3.37
C PHE A 163 -12.30 -15.31 -3.81
N GLN A 164 -12.02 -15.30 -5.10
CA GLN A 164 -10.78 -15.74 -5.72
C GLN A 164 -10.27 -14.64 -6.62
N GLY A 165 -8.96 -14.42 -6.63
CA GLY A 165 -8.33 -13.42 -7.47
C GLY A 165 -6.97 -13.90 -7.94
N ASP A 166 -6.72 -13.73 -9.25
CA ASP A 166 -5.47 -13.99 -9.93
C ASP A 166 -5.00 -12.69 -10.57
N TYR A 167 -3.81 -12.26 -10.21
CA TYR A 167 -3.22 -11.01 -10.67
C TYR A 167 -1.81 -11.26 -11.18
N GLU A 168 -1.56 -10.93 -12.43
CA GLU A 168 -0.24 -10.99 -13.03
C GLU A 168 0.20 -9.59 -13.43
N SER A 169 1.46 -9.25 -13.23
CA SER A 169 2.01 -7.97 -13.68
C SER A 169 3.47 -8.08 -14.07
N GLU A 170 3.81 -7.38 -15.16
CA GLU A 170 5.17 -7.23 -15.65
C GLU A 170 5.54 -5.74 -15.67
N GLN A 171 6.76 -5.42 -15.28
CA GLN A 171 7.27 -4.06 -15.33
C GLN A 171 8.69 -4.04 -15.88
N THR A 172 8.93 -3.16 -16.84
CA THR A 172 10.25 -2.88 -17.39
C THR A 172 10.62 -1.42 -17.16
N THR A 173 11.83 -1.17 -16.63
CA THR A 173 12.33 0.19 -16.44
C THR A 173 13.69 0.39 -17.08
N HIS A 174 13.93 1.60 -17.60
CA HIS A 174 15.20 2.05 -18.13
C HIS A 174 15.49 3.47 -17.70
N GLU A 175 16.67 3.72 -17.17
CA GLU A 175 17.17 5.05 -16.88
C GLU A 175 18.59 5.22 -17.42
N ILE A 176 18.84 6.31 -18.11
CA ILE A 176 20.18 6.76 -18.45
C ILE A 176 20.38 8.15 -17.86
N ARG A 177 21.48 8.34 -17.12
CA ARG A 177 21.82 9.65 -16.57
C ARG A 177 23.31 9.92 -16.70
N ILE A 178 23.63 11.20 -16.77
CA ILE A 178 25.01 11.71 -16.82
C ILE A 178 25.14 12.72 -15.69
N ASN A 179 26.19 12.56 -14.87
CA ASN A 179 26.51 13.42 -13.75
C ASN A 179 27.86 14.09 -13.99
N SER A 180 27.97 15.39 -13.73
CA SER A 180 29.27 16.07 -13.80
C SER A 180 30.24 15.57 -12.74
N THR A 181 31.53 15.50 -13.07
CA THR A 181 32.63 15.06 -12.16
C THR A 181 33.63 16.17 -11.86
N GLY A 182 33.40 17.42 -12.31
CA GLY A 182 34.33 18.53 -12.09
C GLY A 182 34.34 19.05 -10.66
N ASP A 183 35.51 19.48 -10.18
CA ASP A 183 35.73 20.10 -8.84
C ASP A 183 35.27 21.59 -8.82
N GLY A 184 34.59 22.05 -9.85
CA GLY A 184 34.12 23.44 -9.95
C GLY A 184 32.85 23.69 -9.12
N PRO A 185 32.48 24.99 -8.94
CA PRO A 185 31.30 25.35 -8.17
C PRO A 185 29.98 24.94 -8.86
N LEU A 186 30.03 24.45 -10.08
CA LEU A 186 28.87 24.01 -10.86
C LEU A 186 28.88 22.50 -10.98
N THR A 187 27.82 21.86 -10.48
CA THR A 187 27.54 20.44 -10.70
C THR A 187 26.18 20.28 -11.35
N TRP A 188 26.01 19.24 -12.15
CA TRP A 188 24.75 19.00 -12.85
C TRP A 188 24.51 17.51 -13.07
N ILE A 189 23.24 17.18 -13.19
CA ILE A 189 22.72 15.87 -13.56
C ILE A 189 21.73 16.07 -14.72
N ALA A 190 21.76 15.19 -15.71
CA ALA A 190 20.74 15.12 -16.75
C ALA A 190 20.45 13.66 -17.08
N GLY A 191 19.21 13.34 -17.38
CA GLY A 191 18.83 11.95 -17.67
C GLY A 191 17.51 11.81 -18.39
N ALA A 192 17.26 10.58 -18.82
CA ALA A 192 16.01 10.12 -19.40
C ALA A 192 15.57 8.84 -18.71
N TYR A 193 14.27 8.68 -18.54
CA TYR A 193 13.61 7.55 -17.90
C TYR A 193 12.51 7.02 -18.80
N PHE A 194 12.37 5.70 -18.81
CA PHE A 194 11.29 4.98 -19.46
C PHE A 194 10.79 3.88 -18.56
N GLU A 195 9.48 3.72 -18.48
CA GLU A 195 8.80 2.64 -17.75
C GLU A 195 7.63 2.13 -18.57
N ASP A 196 7.47 0.83 -18.56
CA ASP A 196 6.34 0.10 -19.14
C ASP A 196 5.86 -0.91 -18.12
N ASN A 197 4.56 -0.89 -17.81
CA ASN A 197 3.90 -1.78 -16.86
C ASN A 197 2.63 -2.32 -17.51
N SER A 198 2.44 -3.64 -17.44
CA SER A 198 1.23 -4.33 -17.85
C SER A 198 0.71 -5.19 -16.71
N SER A 199 -0.61 -5.35 -16.62
CA SER A 199 -1.22 -6.29 -15.69
C SER A 199 -2.45 -6.95 -16.28
N ASP A 200 -2.56 -8.25 -16.00
CA ASP A 200 -3.71 -9.10 -16.30
C ASP A 200 -4.34 -9.51 -14.98
N ASN A 201 -5.67 -9.30 -14.87
CA ASN A 201 -6.36 -9.49 -13.62
C ASN A 201 -7.63 -10.31 -13.87
N PHE A 202 -7.85 -11.31 -13.03
CA PHE A 202 -9.07 -12.09 -12.99
C PHE A 202 -9.59 -12.18 -11.56
N ILE A 203 -10.89 -11.96 -11.37
CA ILE A 203 -11.56 -12.12 -10.08
C ILE A 203 -12.84 -12.91 -10.23
N PHE A 204 -13.16 -13.69 -9.20
CA PHE A 204 -14.27 -14.61 -9.20
C PHE A 204 -14.92 -14.68 -7.81
N TRP A 205 -16.22 -14.45 -7.72
CA TRP A 205 -17.01 -14.71 -6.52
C TRP A 205 -17.77 -16.00 -6.66
N ASP A 206 -17.39 -16.98 -5.85
CA ASP A 206 -17.96 -18.31 -5.77
C ASP A 206 -19.04 -18.36 -4.69
N MET A 207 -20.27 -18.77 -5.06
CA MET A 207 -21.38 -19.03 -4.13
C MET A 207 -21.89 -20.44 -4.38
N PRO A 208 -21.37 -21.48 -3.72
CA PRO A 208 -21.71 -22.88 -3.95
C PRO A 208 -23.22 -23.18 -3.83
N GLY A 209 -23.95 -22.40 -3.03
CA GLY A 209 -25.40 -22.53 -2.87
C GLY A 209 -26.22 -22.21 -4.11
N ILE A 210 -25.68 -21.47 -5.08
CA ILE A 210 -26.38 -21.13 -6.33
C ILE A 210 -26.52 -22.36 -7.24
N GLN A 211 -25.46 -23.11 -7.46
CA GLN A 211 -25.41 -24.35 -8.27
C GLN A 211 -26.12 -24.21 -9.62
N HIS A 212 -25.52 -23.52 -10.57
CA HIS A 212 -26.10 -23.29 -11.89
C HIS A 212 -26.42 -24.60 -12.66
N ASP A 213 -25.68 -25.69 -12.44
CA ASP A 213 -25.88 -26.98 -13.05
C ASP A 213 -27.00 -27.80 -12.37
N GLY A 214 -28.23 -27.31 -12.46
CA GLY A 214 -29.44 -27.99 -11.92
C GLY A 214 -29.76 -27.67 -10.47
N GLY A 215 -29.09 -26.71 -9.87
CA GLY A 215 -29.43 -26.12 -8.57
C GLY A 215 -30.39 -24.91 -8.70
N PRO A 216 -30.55 -24.13 -7.63
CA PRO A 216 -31.47 -22.98 -7.62
C PRO A 216 -31.14 -21.92 -8.66
N GLY A 217 -29.87 -21.75 -9.04
CA GLY A 217 -29.45 -20.79 -10.07
C GLY A 217 -29.73 -21.22 -11.51
N ALA A 218 -29.97 -22.50 -11.76
CA ALA A 218 -30.14 -23.03 -13.12
C ALA A 218 -31.32 -22.42 -13.91
N TYR A 219 -32.38 -22.02 -13.21
CA TYR A 219 -33.53 -21.37 -13.85
C TYR A 219 -33.18 -19.98 -14.41
N TYR A 220 -32.33 -19.24 -13.68
CA TYR A 220 -31.98 -17.88 -14.07
C TYR A 220 -31.09 -17.87 -15.30
N THR A 221 -30.09 -18.75 -15.34
CA THR A 221 -29.20 -18.90 -16.49
C THR A 221 -29.94 -19.39 -17.74
N ALA A 222 -30.84 -20.36 -17.59
CA ALA A 222 -31.68 -20.83 -18.71
C ALA A 222 -32.63 -19.75 -19.25
N SER A 223 -33.07 -18.81 -18.40
CA SER A 223 -33.99 -17.74 -18.80
C SER A 223 -33.30 -16.56 -19.48
N TYR A 224 -32.03 -16.33 -19.18
CA TYR A 224 -31.31 -15.14 -19.64
C TYR A 224 -30.13 -15.44 -20.60
N GLY A 225 -29.79 -16.71 -20.86
CA GLY A 225 -28.96 -17.09 -21.99
C GLY A 225 -27.44 -16.99 -21.81
N GLY A 226 -26.97 -17.11 -20.58
CA GLY A 226 -25.52 -17.17 -20.29
C GLY A 226 -25.04 -18.61 -20.00
N ASP A 227 -23.77 -18.87 -20.17
CA ASP A 227 -23.03 -20.07 -19.71
C ASP A 227 -22.09 -19.67 -18.57
N PRO A 228 -22.59 -19.30 -17.36
CA PRO A 228 -21.74 -18.97 -16.22
C PRO A 228 -20.99 -20.22 -15.75
N LEU A 229 -19.85 -20.00 -15.11
CA LEU A 229 -19.17 -21.06 -14.40
C LEU A 229 -20.08 -21.62 -13.30
N PRO A 230 -19.99 -22.90 -12.95
CA PRO A 230 -20.71 -23.46 -11.83
C PRO A 230 -20.44 -22.61 -10.56
N ASN A 231 -21.50 -22.29 -9.83
CA ASN A 231 -21.45 -21.49 -8.60
C ASN A 231 -21.00 -20.01 -8.76
N GLU A 232 -20.86 -19.52 -9.98
CA GLU A 232 -20.45 -18.15 -10.23
C GLU A 232 -21.53 -17.17 -9.76
N TRP A 233 -21.17 -16.33 -8.77
CA TRP A 233 -21.95 -15.17 -8.41
C TRP A 233 -21.60 -13.99 -9.33
N TRP A 234 -20.30 -13.73 -9.47
CA TRP A 234 -19.77 -12.68 -10.32
C TRP A 234 -18.30 -12.94 -10.64
N SER A 235 -17.88 -12.55 -11.82
CA SER A 235 -16.48 -12.56 -12.23
C SER A 235 -16.14 -11.36 -13.09
N ALA A 236 -14.88 -10.98 -13.12
CA ALA A 236 -14.35 -9.99 -14.03
C ALA A 236 -12.93 -10.34 -14.42
N ASP A 237 -12.61 -10.02 -15.68
CA ASP A 237 -11.25 -10.02 -16.21
C ASP A 237 -10.97 -8.66 -16.85
N TRP A 238 -9.79 -8.13 -16.62
CA TRP A 238 -9.36 -6.88 -17.24
C TRP A 238 -7.85 -6.80 -17.35
N GLU A 239 -7.41 -6.18 -18.43
CA GLU A 239 -6.01 -5.82 -18.65
C GLU A 239 -5.81 -4.33 -18.34
N SER A 240 -4.62 -3.95 -17.91
CA SER A 240 -4.22 -2.56 -17.82
C SER A 240 -2.76 -2.39 -18.20
N GLU A 241 -2.49 -1.31 -18.91
CA GLU A 241 -1.14 -0.92 -19.33
C GLU A 241 -0.87 0.51 -18.85
N TRP A 242 0.35 0.75 -18.44
CA TRP A 242 0.81 2.08 -18.07
C TRP A 242 2.24 2.28 -18.54
N GLN A 243 2.48 3.38 -19.25
CA GLN A 243 3.80 3.74 -19.75
C GLN A 243 4.16 5.15 -19.29
N GLN A 244 5.44 5.37 -19.01
CA GLN A 244 5.97 6.71 -18.74
C GLN A 244 7.28 6.92 -19.44
N THR A 245 7.41 8.08 -20.10
CA THR A 245 8.68 8.62 -20.59
C THR A 245 8.96 9.93 -19.90
N ALA A 246 10.18 10.13 -19.39
CA ALA A 246 10.57 11.37 -18.75
C ALA A 246 11.98 11.81 -19.10
N PHE A 247 12.19 13.13 -19.13
CA PHE A 247 13.49 13.77 -19.19
C PHE A 247 13.65 14.65 -17.96
N PHE A 248 14.81 14.58 -17.32
CA PHE A 248 15.06 15.34 -16.10
C PHE A 248 16.45 15.94 -16.10
N GLY A 249 16.60 17.01 -15.34
CA GLY A 249 17.89 17.62 -15.09
C GLY A 249 17.87 18.44 -13.80
N GLU A 250 19.05 18.54 -13.20
CA GLU A 250 19.30 19.32 -12.00
C GLU A 250 20.64 20.02 -12.12
N VAL A 251 20.70 21.25 -11.68
CA VAL A 251 21.92 22.06 -11.64
C VAL A 251 22.09 22.60 -10.23
N SER A 252 23.27 22.36 -9.64
CA SER A 252 23.67 22.90 -8.36
C SER A 252 24.86 23.86 -8.55
N TYR A 253 24.80 25.00 -7.87
CA TYR A 253 25.84 26.02 -7.95
C TYR A 253 26.22 26.52 -6.54
N ASP A 254 27.50 26.46 -6.23
CA ASP A 254 28.07 27.04 -5.03
C ASP A 254 28.17 28.56 -5.18
N VAL A 255 27.11 29.27 -4.73
CA VAL A 255 27.01 30.73 -4.79
C VAL A 255 28.12 31.39 -3.95
N THR A 256 28.46 30.75 -2.83
CA THR A 256 29.58 31.08 -1.97
C THR A 256 30.15 29.78 -1.38
N ASP A 257 31.28 29.85 -0.68
CA ASP A 257 31.87 28.69 0.04
C ASP A 257 30.91 28.05 1.06
N ARG A 258 29.76 28.66 1.35
CA ARG A 258 28.79 28.20 2.35
C ARG A 258 27.36 28.13 1.84
N LEU A 259 27.08 28.60 0.65
CA LEU A 259 25.73 28.64 0.08
C LEU A 259 25.70 27.93 -1.26
N THR A 260 24.95 26.83 -1.32
CA THR A 260 24.68 26.11 -2.55
C THR A 260 23.21 26.27 -2.92
N ALA A 261 22.94 26.58 -4.17
CA ALA A 261 21.60 26.65 -4.74
C ALA A 261 21.44 25.56 -5.81
N THR A 262 20.35 24.82 -5.74
CA THR A 262 20.01 23.76 -6.68
C THR A 262 18.66 24.03 -7.32
N VAL A 263 18.55 23.83 -8.62
CA VAL A 263 17.31 23.86 -9.38
C VAL A 263 17.21 22.60 -10.23
N GLY A 264 16.04 22.00 -10.26
CA GLY A 264 15.75 20.81 -11.04
C GLY A 264 14.40 20.90 -11.71
N ALA A 265 14.26 20.16 -12.80
CA ALA A 265 12.99 19.97 -13.50
C ALA A 265 12.91 18.55 -14.07
N ARG A 266 11.71 17.99 -14.11
CA ARG A 266 11.38 16.73 -14.78
C ARG A 266 10.15 16.95 -15.65
N MET A 267 10.30 16.76 -16.93
CA MET A 267 9.22 16.72 -17.91
C MET A 267 8.88 15.25 -18.16
N PHE A 268 7.62 14.92 -18.11
CA PHE A 268 7.16 13.54 -18.31
C PHE A 268 5.89 13.49 -19.17
N GLU A 269 5.70 12.35 -19.80
CA GLU A 269 4.47 11.92 -20.44
C GLU A 269 4.13 10.55 -19.89
N SER A 270 2.91 10.40 -19.37
CA SER A 270 2.36 9.13 -18.88
C SER A 270 1.13 8.78 -19.69
N GLU A 271 1.05 7.55 -20.15
CA GLU A 271 -0.10 7.01 -20.85
C GLU A 271 -0.65 5.83 -20.06
N PHE A 272 -1.97 5.73 -19.97
CA PHE A 272 -2.62 4.54 -19.45
C PHE A 272 -3.63 4.01 -20.47
N SER A 273 -3.78 2.71 -20.51
CA SER A 273 -4.76 2.00 -21.31
C SER A 273 -5.32 0.84 -20.50
N SER A 274 -6.64 0.74 -20.48
CA SER A 274 -7.35 -0.44 -20.05
C SER A 274 -8.27 -0.81 -21.21
N PRO A 275 -7.86 -1.77 -22.05
CA PRO A 275 -8.55 -2.07 -23.32
C PRO A 275 -9.98 -2.60 -23.14
N GLY A 276 -10.45 -2.66 -21.91
CA GLY A 276 -11.73 -3.17 -21.53
C GLY A 276 -11.60 -4.56 -20.92
N GLY A 277 -12.61 -4.97 -20.18
CA GLY A 277 -12.62 -6.26 -19.51
C GLY A 277 -13.95 -6.98 -19.70
N GLY A 278 -13.95 -8.28 -19.56
CA GLY A 278 -15.11 -9.11 -19.51
C GLY A 278 -15.73 -9.09 -18.11
N TRP A 279 -17.05 -9.04 -18.02
CA TRP A 279 -17.78 -9.20 -16.77
C TRP A 279 -18.80 -10.29 -16.98
N ALA A 280 -18.78 -11.27 -16.15
CA ALA A 280 -19.80 -12.29 -16.13
C ALA A 280 -20.43 -12.36 -14.75
N GLY A 281 -21.64 -12.79 -14.63
CA GLY A 281 -22.26 -12.96 -13.34
C GLY A 281 -23.74 -13.14 -13.42
N TYR A 282 -24.34 -13.45 -12.29
CA TYR A 282 -25.73 -13.80 -12.14
C TYR A 282 -26.70 -12.76 -12.72
N PHE A 283 -26.32 -11.48 -12.73
CA PHE A 283 -27.12 -10.35 -13.21
C PHE A 283 -26.83 -9.92 -14.63
N TYR A 284 -25.66 -10.29 -15.12
CA TYR A 284 -25.21 -9.89 -16.45
C TYR A 284 -25.39 -11.09 -17.38
N ASN A 285 -26.39 -11.01 -18.19
CA ASN A 285 -26.89 -12.03 -19.10
C ASN A 285 -25.98 -12.38 -20.27
N SER A 286 -24.72 -12.17 -20.14
CA SER A 286 -23.65 -12.59 -21.05
C SER A 286 -22.34 -12.33 -20.33
N LYS A 287 -21.27 -13.06 -20.64
CA LYS A 287 -19.97 -12.42 -20.70
C LYS A 287 -20.23 -11.01 -21.24
N ALA A 288 -20.17 -10.01 -20.41
CA ALA A 288 -20.13 -8.66 -20.92
C ALA A 288 -19.06 -8.75 -21.97
N SER A 289 -19.45 -8.53 -23.18
CA SER A 289 -18.67 -8.82 -24.36
C SER A 289 -17.24 -8.37 -24.11
N ASP A 290 -16.28 -9.08 -24.71
CA ASP A 290 -14.92 -8.58 -24.95
C ASP A 290 -14.92 -7.15 -25.59
N ASP A 291 -16.06 -6.53 -25.70
CA ASP A 291 -16.41 -5.21 -26.23
C ASP A 291 -16.81 -4.18 -25.16
N ALA A 292 -16.58 -4.41 -23.85
CA ALA A 292 -16.72 -3.31 -22.88
C ALA A 292 -15.71 -2.21 -23.30
N PRO A 293 -16.19 -0.96 -23.55
CA PRO A 293 -15.29 0.07 -24.02
C PRO A 293 -14.17 0.28 -23.00
N GLY A 294 -12.95 0.14 -23.45
CA GLY A 294 -11.78 0.39 -22.63
C GLY A 294 -11.64 1.89 -22.33
N ASN A 295 -10.92 2.18 -21.29
CA ASN A 295 -10.50 3.55 -20.95
C ASN A 295 -9.04 3.76 -21.30
N SER A 296 -8.71 4.92 -21.84
CA SER A 296 -7.33 5.32 -22.07
C SER A 296 -7.18 6.82 -21.84
N GLY A 297 -6.00 7.25 -21.50
CA GLY A 297 -5.69 8.66 -21.35
C GLY A 297 -4.20 8.89 -21.27
N SER A 298 -3.82 10.13 -21.43
CA SER A 298 -2.43 10.58 -21.28
C SER A 298 -2.37 11.82 -20.40
N THR A 299 -1.25 11.97 -19.72
CA THR A 299 -0.91 13.15 -18.91
C THR A 299 0.50 13.55 -19.26
N ASP A 300 0.69 14.78 -19.69
CA ASP A 300 1.99 15.41 -19.85
C ASP A 300 2.10 16.60 -18.90
N ASP A 301 3.22 16.71 -18.19
CA ASP A 301 3.45 17.81 -17.26
C ASP A 301 4.95 17.98 -16.97
N MET A 302 5.27 19.04 -16.23
CA MET A 302 6.61 19.35 -15.76
C MET A 302 6.58 19.71 -14.28
N ILE A 303 7.34 18.97 -13.49
CA ILE A 303 7.52 19.24 -12.06
C ILE A 303 8.89 19.85 -11.78
N TYR A 304 8.94 20.65 -10.74
CA TYR A 304 10.11 21.45 -10.39
C TYR A 304 10.62 21.13 -8.99
N LYS A 305 11.91 21.41 -8.81
CA LYS A 305 12.60 21.34 -7.51
C LYS A 305 13.48 22.57 -7.36
N PHE A 306 13.47 23.15 -6.18
CA PHE A 306 14.40 24.19 -5.77
C PHE A 306 14.92 23.89 -4.36
N ASN A 307 16.24 23.94 -4.18
CA ASN A 307 16.87 23.75 -2.89
C ASN A 307 17.92 24.84 -2.62
N LEU A 308 17.96 25.33 -1.40
CA LEU A 308 19.03 26.16 -0.87
C LEU A 308 19.62 25.46 0.35
N THR A 309 20.93 25.24 0.34
CA THR A 309 21.66 24.68 1.46
C THR A 309 22.69 25.73 1.94
N TYR A 310 22.70 26.03 3.24
CA TYR A 310 23.58 27.00 3.84
C TYR A 310 24.32 26.40 5.05
N ASP A 311 25.65 26.38 4.97
CA ASP A 311 26.53 26.01 6.06
C ASP A 311 26.64 27.18 7.04
N VAL A 312 25.78 27.19 8.08
CA VAL A 312 25.76 28.21 9.12
C VAL A 312 27.09 28.19 9.89
N SER A 313 27.60 26.98 10.13
CA SER A 313 28.92 26.70 10.70
C SER A 313 29.41 25.33 10.22
N ASP A 314 30.63 24.94 10.58
CA ASP A 314 31.17 23.62 10.27
C ASP A 314 30.34 22.45 10.82
N ASN A 315 29.46 22.73 11.78
CA ASN A 315 28.66 21.75 12.49
C ASN A 315 27.14 21.95 12.37
N LEU A 316 26.71 22.97 11.66
CA LEU A 316 25.29 23.30 11.47
C LEU A 316 25.02 23.69 10.03
N LEU A 317 24.20 22.90 9.37
CA LEU A 317 23.63 23.16 8.05
C LEU A 317 22.15 23.48 8.20
N ALA A 318 21.69 24.51 7.50
CA ALA A 318 20.28 24.83 7.31
C ALA A 318 19.92 24.70 5.82
N PHE A 319 18.70 24.27 5.54
CA PHE A 319 18.26 24.15 4.16
C PHE A 319 16.80 24.57 4.00
N PHE A 320 16.47 25.01 2.80
CA PHE A 320 15.11 25.17 2.33
C PHE A 320 14.94 24.32 1.08
N ASN A 321 13.83 23.58 1.00
CA ASN A 321 13.49 22.74 -0.13
C ASN A 321 12.06 23.04 -0.58
N TYR A 322 11.88 23.24 -1.87
CA TYR A 322 10.62 23.21 -2.58
C TYR A 322 10.67 22.08 -3.58
N ALA A 323 9.65 21.24 -3.61
CA ALA A 323 9.55 20.17 -4.59
C ALA A 323 8.08 19.90 -4.92
N GLU A 324 7.82 19.67 -6.19
CA GLU A 324 6.55 19.20 -6.70
C GLU A 324 6.60 17.69 -6.89
N GLY A 325 5.49 17.02 -6.54
CA GLY A 325 5.24 15.60 -6.81
C GLY A 325 3.88 15.43 -7.45
N PHE A 326 3.65 14.33 -8.14
CA PHE A 326 2.36 14.04 -8.77
C PHE A 326 2.02 12.56 -8.69
N ARG A 327 0.72 12.24 -8.79
CA ARG A 327 0.24 10.92 -9.17
C ARG A 327 -0.48 11.04 -10.51
N PRO A 328 -0.24 10.12 -11.46
CA PRO A 328 -0.93 10.15 -12.74
C PRO A 328 -2.43 9.98 -12.58
N GLY A 329 -3.20 10.49 -13.52
CA GLY A 329 -4.62 10.18 -13.66
C GLY A 329 -4.82 8.75 -14.15
N GLY A 330 -6.07 8.34 -14.24
CA GLY A 330 -6.42 7.00 -14.71
C GLY A 330 -7.89 6.88 -15.09
N GLY A 331 -8.31 5.66 -15.42
CA GLY A 331 -9.67 5.31 -15.78
C GLY A 331 -10.38 4.52 -14.68
N ASN A 332 -11.71 4.64 -14.65
CA ASN A 332 -12.59 3.78 -13.86
C ASN A 332 -13.23 2.75 -14.77
N THR A 333 -13.13 1.48 -14.43
CA THR A 333 -13.65 0.37 -15.26
C THR A 333 -15.15 0.49 -15.55
N GLU A 334 -15.95 0.96 -14.59
CA GLU A 334 -17.40 1.19 -14.79
C GLU A 334 -17.74 2.53 -15.45
N GLY A 335 -16.80 3.46 -15.58
CA GLY A 335 -17.08 4.81 -16.05
C GLY A 335 -17.72 4.88 -17.43
N ALA A 336 -17.39 3.93 -18.31
CA ALA A 336 -17.96 3.82 -19.63
C ALA A 336 -19.43 3.33 -19.66
N THR A 337 -19.90 2.65 -18.63
CA THR A 337 -21.22 2.02 -18.56
C THR A 337 -22.13 2.61 -17.49
N ASN A 338 -21.58 3.21 -16.46
CA ASN A 338 -22.28 3.86 -15.35
C ASN A 338 -22.11 5.38 -15.41
N PRO A 339 -23.13 6.16 -15.81
CA PRO A 339 -23.00 7.61 -15.97
C PRO A 339 -22.75 8.37 -14.65
N ASN A 340 -22.86 7.70 -13.51
CA ASN A 340 -22.62 8.27 -12.19
C ASN A 340 -21.15 8.06 -11.71
N VAL A 341 -20.41 7.22 -12.41
CA VAL A 341 -18.99 6.98 -12.18
C VAL A 341 -18.19 7.80 -13.18
N PRO A 342 -17.23 8.63 -12.77
CA PRO A 342 -16.37 9.33 -13.72
C PRO A 342 -15.62 8.33 -14.62
N GLU A 343 -15.59 8.54 -15.93
CA GLU A 343 -14.80 7.70 -16.84
C GLU A 343 -13.32 7.71 -16.47
N THR A 344 -12.82 8.90 -16.15
CA THR A 344 -11.43 9.16 -15.78
C THR A 344 -11.34 10.02 -14.54
N TYR A 345 -10.23 9.91 -13.84
CA TYR A 345 -9.85 10.82 -12.77
C TYR A 345 -8.55 11.54 -13.15
N GLN A 346 -8.42 12.79 -12.72
CA GLN A 346 -7.31 13.65 -13.10
C GLN A 346 -6.06 13.35 -12.26
N PRO A 347 -4.86 13.68 -12.76
CA PRO A 347 -3.66 13.73 -11.95
C PRO A 347 -3.85 14.59 -10.71
N ASP A 348 -3.20 14.25 -9.62
CA ASP A 348 -3.07 15.13 -8.47
C ASP A 348 -1.62 15.60 -8.30
N VAL A 349 -1.46 16.79 -7.73
CA VAL A 349 -0.16 17.44 -7.54
C VAL A 349 0.05 17.76 -6.07
N LEU A 350 1.24 17.50 -5.58
CA LEU A 350 1.70 17.82 -4.23
C LEU A 350 2.85 18.82 -4.28
N ASP A 351 2.61 20.04 -3.79
CA ASP A 351 3.62 21.05 -3.54
C ASP A 351 4.15 20.93 -2.11
N SER A 352 5.45 20.75 -1.95
CA SER A 352 6.09 20.62 -0.64
C SER A 352 7.09 21.74 -0.39
N TYR A 353 6.93 22.43 0.72
CA TYR A 353 7.83 23.48 1.22
C TYR A 353 8.42 23.02 2.56
N GLU A 354 9.72 22.91 2.65
CA GLU A 354 10.42 22.41 3.83
C GLU A 354 11.56 23.35 4.21
N PHE A 355 11.66 23.70 5.49
CA PHE A 355 12.83 24.33 6.08
C PHE A 355 13.38 23.43 7.17
N GLY A 356 14.65 23.05 7.05
CA GLY A 356 15.25 22.12 7.99
C GLY A 356 16.68 22.48 8.38
N TRP A 357 17.19 21.73 9.35
CA TRP A 357 18.56 21.84 9.85
C TRP A 357 19.18 20.48 10.14
N LYS A 358 20.50 20.40 10.01
CA LYS A 358 21.31 19.26 10.43
C LYS A 358 22.45 19.78 11.29
N MET A 359 22.50 19.32 12.55
CA MET A 359 23.48 19.74 13.51
C MET A 359 24.27 18.53 14.04
N ARG A 360 25.57 18.72 14.20
CA ARG A 360 26.48 17.78 14.86
C ARG A 360 27.33 18.53 15.88
N SER A 361 27.45 18.01 17.10
CA SER A 361 28.36 18.60 18.10
C SER A 361 29.82 18.51 17.69
N ASP A 362 30.67 19.41 18.19
CA ASP A 362 32.13 19.44 17.87
C ASP A 362 32.85 18.13 18.18
N ASP A 363 32.41 17.42 19.23
CA ASP A 363 32.96 16.11 19.61
C ASP A 363 32.32 14.94 18.80
N GLY A 364 31.38 15.23 17.90
CA GLY A 364 30.68 14.26 17.04
C GLY A 364 29.74 13.32 17.77
N ARG A 365 29.49 13.53 19.07
CA ARG A 365 28.70 12.62 19.91
C ARG A 365 27.21 12.89 19.85
N THR A 366 26.80 14.08 19.43
CA THR A 366 25.39 14.49 19.37
C THR A 366 25.05 14.94 17.96
N THR A 367 23.95 14.43 17.43
CA THR A 367 23.31 14.93 16.21
C THR A 367 21.89 15.39 16.55
N PHE A 368 21.49 16.53 16.00
CA PHE A 368 20.16 17.07 16.13
C PHE A 368 19.69 17.59 14.78
N ASN A 369 18.76 16.87 14.16
CA ASN A 369 18.18 17.19 12.87
C ASN A 369 16.70 17.52 13.06
N GLY A 370 16.15 18.33 12.18
CA GLY A 370 14.73 18.61 12.18
C GLY A 370 14.30 19.40 10.97
N ALA A 371 13.00 19.43 10.75
CA ALA A 371 12.37 20.21 9.70
C ALA A 371 10.99 20.70 10.13
N VAL A 372 10.57 21.81 9.55
CA VAL A 372 9.18 22.27 9.51
C VAL A 372 8.75 22.26 8.06
N TYR A 373 7.56 21.77 7.79
CA TYR A 373 7.07 21.63 6.42
C TYR A 373 5.61 22.00 6.27
N HIS A 374 5.29 22.45 5.07
CA HIS A 374 3.94 22.69 4.59
C HIS A 374 3.78 22.02 3.24
N MET A 375 2.69 21.26 3.07
CA MET A 375 2.38 20.61 1.81
C MET A 375 0.97 21.00 1.37
N GLU A 376 0.82 21.34 0.10
CA GLU A 376 -0.46 21.58 -0.54
C GLU A 376 -0.73 20.45 -1.54
N TRP A 377 -1.85 19.77 -1.37
CA TRP A 377 -2.25 18.67 -2.25
C TRP A 377 -3.48 19.07 -3.05
N THR A 378 -3.30 19.24 -4.33
CA THR A 378 -4.33 19.70 -5.26
C THR A 378 -4.92 18.52 -6.02
N ASP A 379 -6.25 18.56 -6.19
CA ASP A 379 -7.03 17.51 -6.87
C ASP A 379 -6.79 16.08 -6.33
N PHE A 380 -6.63 15.98 -5.02
CA PHE A 380 -6.36 14.75 -4.27
C PHE A 380 -7.24 13.59 -4.72
N GLN A 381 -6.61 12.51 -5.18
CA GLN A 381 -7.28 11.28 -5.60
C GLN A 381 -7.66 10.42 -4.40
N THR A 382 -8.90 9.92 -4.37
CA THR A 382 -9.36 8.97 -3.36
C THR A 382 -10.25 7.90 -3.95
N SER A 383 -10.24 6.72 -3.34
CA SER A 383 -11.17 5.64 -3.67
C SER A 383 -12.51 5.86 -2.97
N ILE A 384 -13.59 5.65 -3.68
CA ILE A 384 -14.97 5.84 -3.24
C ILE A 384 -15.71 4.53 -3.34
N TYR A 385 -16.39 4.17 -2.26
CA TYR A 385 -17.33 3.07 -2.22
C TYR A 385 -18.69 3.62 -1.80
N ASP A 386 -19.62 3.73 -2.76
CA ASP A 386 -20.98 4.22 -2.54
C ASP A 386 -21.95 3.36 -3.35
N LEU A 387 -22.65 2.45 -2.69
CA LEU A 387 -23.62 1.54 -3.32
C LEU A 387 -24.81 2.24 -3.98
N LEU A 388 -25.04 3.52 -3.72
CA LEU A 388 -26.05 4.30 -4.44
C LEU A 388 -25.55 4.70 -5.84
N ILE A 389 -24.23 4.63 -6.05
CA ILE A 389 -23.57 4.97 -7.30
C ILE A 389 -23.09 3.72 -8.01
N SER A 390 -22.31 2.88 -7.33
CA SER A 390 -21.68 1.68 -7.88
C SER A 390 -21.49 0.61 -6.79
N PRO A 391 -21.72 -0.66 -7.10
CA PRO A 391 -21.31 -1.77 -6.23
C PRO A 391 -19.79 -1.98 -6.22
N LEU A 392 -19.06 -1.35 -7.15
CA LEU A 392 -17.59 -1.39 -7.21
C LEU A 392 -16.98 -0.11 -6.67
N ILE A 393 -15.74 -0.21 -6.20
CA ILE A 393 -14.93 0.96 -5.85
C ILE A 393 -14.53 1.68 -7.13
N PHE A 394 -14.65 3.00 -7.12
CA PHE A 394 -14.13 3.86 -8.17
C PHE A 394 -13.26 4.97 -7.58
N ARG A 395 -12.45 5.59 -8.41
CA ARG A 395 -11.60 6.72 -8.02
C ARG A 395 -12.18 8.04 -8.49
N ALA A 396 -12.07 9.07 -7.65
CA ALA A 396 -12.38 10.44 -8.02
C ALA A 396 -11.43 11.42 -7.32
N ASN A 397 -11.37 12.64 -7.84
CA ASN A 397 -10.63 13.72 -7.23
C ASN A 397 -11.47 14.37 -6.13
N ALA A 398 -11.01 14.26 -4.87
CA ALA A 398 -11.72 14.72 -3.68
C ALA A 398 -11.54 16.21 -3.36
N GLY A 399 -10.85 16.96 -4.23
CA GLY A 399 -10.51 18.35 -4.00
C GLY A 399 -9.12 18.51 -3.38
N ASN A 400 -8.95 19.46 -2.46
CA ASN A 400 -7.62 19.85 -1.98
C ASN A 400 -7.43 19.48 -0.51
N ALA A 401 -6.21 19.11 -0.17
CA ALA A 401 -5.77 18.87 1.20
C ALA A 401 -4.50 19.68 1.51
N GLU A 402 -4.20 19.86 2.77
CA GLU A 402 -2.95 20.46 3.26
C GLU A 402 -2.38 19.62 4.40
N VAL A 403 -1.06 19.69 4.54
CA VAL A 403 -0.33 19.02 5.60
C VAL A 403 0.69 19.99 6.18
N ASP A 404 0.52 20.36 7.46
CA ASP A 404 1.48 21.15 8.21
C ASP A 404 2.18 20.28 9.24
N GLY A 405 3.50 20.34 9.33
CA GLY A 405 4.18 19.50 10.28
C GLY A 405 5.54 20.00 10.74
N VAL A 406 6.00 19.37 11.81
CA VAL A 406 7.35 19.52 12.35
C VAL A 406 7.88 18.16 12.75
N GLU A 407 9.14 17.92 12.42
CA GLU A 407 9.86 16.72 12.84
C GLU A 407 11.21 17.07 13.44
N ALA A 408 11.64 16.29 14.41
CA ALA A 408 12.95 16.43 15.00
C ALA A 408 13.49 15.08 15.49
N GLU A 409 14.81 14.90 15.35
CA GLU A 409 15.55 13.73 15.80
C GLU A 409 16.81 14.14 16.54
N LEU A 410 16.97 13.59 17.73
CA LEU A 410 18.17 13.77 18.57
C LEU A 410 18.81 12.40 18.83
N ASN A 411 20.08 12.25 18.47
CA ASN A 411 20.89 11.10 18.85
C ASN A 411 22.13 11.59 19.62
N THR A 412 22.42 10.98 20.77
CA THR A 412 23.55 11.39 21.58
C THR A 412 24.22 10.23 22.30
N LEU A 413 25.54 10.25 22.34
CA LEU A 413 26.37 9.33 23.13
C LEU A 413 26.73 9.99 24.45
N VAL A 414 26.06 9.59 25.53
CA VAL A 414 26.31 10.08 26.89
C VAL A 414 27.47 9.27 27.52
N GLY A 415 28.53 9.96 27.81
CA GLY A 415 29.77 9.30 28.22
C GLY A 415 30.35 8.46 27.06
N GLU A 416 30.76 7.23 27.35
CA GLU A 416 31.36 6.31 26.37
C GLU A 416 30.46 5.12 26.03
N ARG A 417 29.32 4.98 26.72
CA ARG A 417 28.59 3.70 26.77
C ARG A 417 27.08 3.81 26.59
N LEU A 418 26.48 4.97 26.80
CA LEU A 418 25.05 5.15 26.71
C LEU A 418 24.69 5.95 25.46
N MET A 419 24.10 5.29 24.49
CA MET A 419 23.49 5.94 23.33
C MET A 419 22.01 6.19 23.62
N LEU A 420 21.56 7.41 23.39
CA LEU A 420 20.16 7.81 23.48
C LEU A 420 19.70 8.34 22.12
N GLY A 421 18.53 7.93 21.69
CA GLY A 421 17.85 8.43 20.51
C GLY A 421 16.42 8.85 20.85
N VAL A 422 15.98 10.00 20.35
CA VAL A 422 14.61 10.48 20.45
C VAL A 422 14.20 11.10 19.11
N GLY A 423 13.09 10.65 18.56
CA GLY A 423 12.48 11.21 17.36
C GLY A 423 11.03 11.58 17.63
N ALA A 424 10.54 12.66 17.06
CA ALA A 424 9.14 13.07 17.15
C ALA A 424 8.69 13.76 15.85
N THR A 425 7.47 13.47 15.46
CA THR A 425 6.77 14.13 14.34
C THR A 425 5.40 14.58 14.82
N TYR A 426 5.08 15.84 14.61
CA TYR A 426 3.74 16.38 14.75
C TYR A 426 3.25 16.83 13.38
N ASN A 427 2.05 16.38 13.00
CA ASN A 427 1.55 16.48 11.64
C ASN A 427 0.04 16.78 11.66
N GLN A 428 -0.39 17.89 11.08
CA GLN A 428 -1.80 18.22 10.83
C GLN A 428 -2.10 18.04 9.35
N SER A 429 -2.91 17.05 9.02
CA SER A 429 -3.33 16.76 7.65
C SER A 429 -4.84 16.89 7.54
N GLN A 430 -5.34 17.70 6.62
CA GLN A 430 -6.78 17.98 6.52
C GLN A 430 -7.22 18.40 5.12
N LEU A 431 -8.50 18.20 4.83
CA LEU A 431 -9.14 18.77 3.64
C LEU A 431 -9.26 20.30 3.77
N THR A 432 -8.95 21.02 2.70
CA THR A 432 -9.10 22.49 2.65
C THR A 432 -10.45 22.93 2.08
N LYS A 433 -11.21 22.01 1.47
CA LYS A 433 -12.56 22.20 0.92
C LYS A 433 -13.44 21.01 1.29
N ASP A 434 -14.76 21.20 1.23
CA ASP A 434 -15.71 20.11 1.33
C ASP A 434 -15.52 19.16 0.12
N PHE A 435 -15.57 17.87 0.39
CA PHE A 435 -15.63 16.82 -0.62
C PHE A 435 -17.07 16.36 -0.76
N ASN A 436 -17.68 16.66 -1.90
CA ASN A 436 -19.08 16.41 -2.16
C ASN A 436 -19.28 15.14 -3.01
N SER A 437 -20.47 14.57 -2.91
CA SER A 437 -20.89 13.46 -3.76
C SER A 437 -20.77 13.82 -5.23
N THR A 438 -20.36 12.86 -6.05
CA THR A 438 -20.27 13.00 -7.51
C THR A 438 -21.66 13.05 -8.18
N VAL A 439 -22.69 12.58 -7.47
CA VAL A 439 -24.08 12.50 -7.99
C VAL A 439 -24.96 13.62 -7.45
N ASP A 440 -24.79 14.00 -6.19
CA ASP A 440 -25.55 15.05 -5.53
C ASP A 440 -24.60 16.03 -4.84
N PRO A 441 -24.28 17.18 -5.48
CA PRO A 441 -23.35 18.16 -4.93
C PRO A 441 -23.79 18.78 -3.59
N ASP A 442 -25.04 18.62 -3.18
CA ASP A 442 -25.53 19.09 -1.87
C ASP A 442 -25.20 18.10 -0.73
N VAL A 443 -24.76 16.89 -1.07
CA VAL A 443 -24.31 15.87 -0.11
C VAL A 443 -22.82 15.99 0.10
N VAL A 444 -22.39 16.32 1.32
CA VAL A 444 -20.99 16.42 1.71
C VAL A 444 -20.51 15.07 2.23
N TRP A 445 -19.64 14.41 1.50
CA TRP A 445 -19.02 13.14 1.91
C TRP A 445 -17.97 13.34 3.01
N ALA A 446 -17.14 14.37 2.88
CA ALA A 446 -16.19 14.76 3.91
C ALA A 446 -16.08 16.28 3.99
N PRO A 447 -16.31 16.89 5.16
CA PRO A 447 -16.28 18.35 5.29
C PRO A 447 -14.84 18.88 5.30
N LYS A 448 -14.69 20.14 4.93
CA LYS A 448 -13.45 20.91 5.17
C LYS A 448 -12.97 20.73 6.60
N GLY A 449 -11.67 20.57 6.80
CA GLY A 449 -11.05 20.32 8.09
C GLY A 449 -11.10 18.84 8.51
N ARG A 450 -11.67 17.96 7.70
CA ARG A 450 -11.60 16.51 7.94
C ARG A 450 -10.15 16.05 7.82
N ARG A 451 -9.64 15.41 8.88
CA ARG A 451 -8.31 14.81 8.92
C ARG A 451 -8.19 13.69 7.89
N LEU A 452 -7.08 13.64 7.18
CA LEU A 452 -6.80 12.57 6.23
C LEU A 452 -6.70 11.22 6.95
N PRO A 453 -7.15 10.12 6.32
CA PRO A 453 -7.05 8.79 6.93
C PRO A 453 -5.60 8.35 7.08
N TYR A 454 -5.36 7.44 8.06
CA TYR A 454 -4.05 6.87 8.38
C TYR A 454 -2.96 7.90 8.70
N SER A 455 -3.37 9.11 9.08
CA SER A 455 -2.47 10.22 9.42
C SER A 455 -2.63 10.60 10.89
N PRO A 456 -1.89 9.98 11.82
CA PRO A 456 -1.88 10.36 13.22
C PRO A 456 -1.21 11.73 13.40
N GLU A 457 -1.73 12.57 14.32
CA GLU A 457 -1.16 13.89 14.54
C GLU A 457 0.19 13.82 15.24
N LEU A 458 0.39 12.88 16.15
CA LEU A 458 1.63 12.76 16.90
C LEU A 458 2.21 11.34 16.79
N ARG A 459 3.47 11.28 16.41
CA ARG A 459 4.30 10.07 16.56
C ARG A 459 5.59 10.45 17.26
N TYR A 460 6.03 9.63 18.21
CA TYR A 460 7.37 9.76 18.76
C TYR A 460 7.96 8.43 19.16
N SER A 461 9.28 8.38 19.14
CA SER A 461 10.05 7.22 19.57
C SER A 461 11.21 7.66 20.47
N ALA A 462 11.55 6.82 21.42
CA ALA A 462 12.72 6.98 22.26
C ALA A 462 13.42 5.63 22.40
N ASN A 463 14.74 5.65 22.32
CA ASN A 463 15.54 4.46 22.55
C ASN A 463 16.78 4.77 23.41
N ALA A 464 17.22 3.74 24.14
CA ALA A 464 18.44 3.79 24.92
C ALA A 464 19.20 2.48 24.75
N ARG A 465 20.47 2.57 24.43
CA ARG A 465 21.39 1.43 24.35
C ARG A 465 22.60 1.69 25.26
N TYR A 466 22.77 0.83 26.25
CA TYR A 466 23.91 0.84 27.13
C TYR A 466 24.83 -0.34 26.80
N THR A 467 26.11 -0.07 26.56
CA THR A 467 27.12 -1.08 26.25
C THR A 467 28.12 -1.21 27.41
N TRP A 468 28.58 -2.42 27.67
CA TRP A 468 29.62 -2.68 28.67
C TRP A 468 30.60 -3.73 28.18
N GLU A 469 31.83 -3.64 28.66
CA GLU A 469 32.85 -4.68 28.47
C GLU A 469 32.78 -5.68 29.62
N GLN A 470 32.88 -6.96 29.30
CA GLN A 470 32.89 -8.05 30.27
C GLN A 470 34.19 -8.84 30.15
N GLY A 471 35.21 -8.42 30.94
CA GLY A 471 36.56 -8.95 30.82
C GLY A 471 37.25 -8.51 29.51
N ASN A 472 38.21 -9.31 29.05
CA ASN A 472 38.98 -8.98 27.85
C ASN A 472 38.38 -9.54 26.55
N ASP A 473 37.39 -10.42 26.63
CA ASP A 473 36.96 -11.25 25.52
C ASP A 473 35.45 -11.15 25.21
N ALA A 474 34.69 -10.31 25.91
CA ALA A 474 33.28 -10.16 25.68
C ALA A 474 32.82 -8.72 25.88
N SER A 475 31.85 -8.30 25.07
CA SER A 475 31.08 -7.08 25.27
C SER A 475 29.61 -7.41 25.38
N GLY A 476 28.89 -6.63 26.18
CA GLY A 476 27.45 -6.78 26.31
C GLY A 476 26.72 -5.49 25.98
N TYR A 477 25.43 -5.59 25.72
CA TYR A 477 24.56 -4.43 25.58
C TYR A 477 23.17 -4.71 26.15
N ALA A 478 22.51 -3.66 26.59
CA ALA A 478 21.10 -3.62 26.88
C ALA A 478 20.47 -2.50 26.04
N HIS A 479 19.36 -2.78 25.41
CA HIS A 479 18.62 -1.83 24.57
C HIS A 479 17.14 -1.86 24.95
N ILE A 480 16.56 -0.68 25.04
CA ILE A 480 15.11 -0.48 25.18
C ILE A 480 14.66 0.50 24.12
N SER A 481 13.56 0.23 23.48
CA SER A 481 12.86 1.18 22.61
C SER A 481 11.41 1.35 23.05
N TYR A 482 10.92 2.54 22.85
CA TYR A 482 9.53 2.93 23.06
C TYR A 482 9.06 3.70 21.84
N SER A 483 7.87 3.38 21.34
CA SER A 483 7.21 4.15 20.28
C SER A 483 5.76 4.42 20.66
N TYR A 484 5.29 5.59 20.27
CA TYR A 484 3.90 6.05 20.43
C TYR A 484 3.36 6.48 19.08
N THR A 485 2.14 6.10 18.79
CA THR A 485 1.35 6.57 17.65
C THR A 485 0.00 7.03 18.16
N ASP A 486 -0.38 8.24 17.80
CA ASP A 486 -1.67 8.85 18.16
C ASP A 486 -2.83 8.22 17.38
N ASP A 487 -4.04 8.62 17.71
CA ASP A 487 -5.23 8.14 17.03
C ASP A 487 -5.24 8.52 15.54
N MET A 488 -5.92 7.72 14.74
CA MET A 488 -6.09 7.98 13.32
C MET A 488 -7.40 7.41 12.77
N TRP A 489 -7.98 8.09 11.78
CA TRP A 489 -9.16 7.61 11.09
C TRP A 489 -8.77 6.62 9.99
N ASN A 490 -9.65 5.63 9.74
CA ASN A 490 -9.48 4.69 8.64
C ASN A 490 -10.11 5.16 7.32
N LEU A 491 -11.05 6.11 7.37
CA LEU A 491 -11.77 6.61 6.20
C LEU A 491 -11.82 8.13 6.18
N LEU A 492 -11.75 8.70 4.98
CA LEU A 492 -11.95 10.13 4.74
C LEU A 492 -13.41 10.51 4.89
N ILE A 493 -14.30 9.71 4.33
CA ILE A 493 -15.74 9.96 4.25
C ILE A 493 -16.37 9.86 5.64
N THR A 494 -17.22 10.81 6.00
CA THR A 494 -17.85 10.91 7.32
C THR A 494 -19.31 10.49 7.33
N GLU A 495 -20.01 10.67 6.20
CA GLU A 495 -21.40 10.25 6.07
C GLU A 495 -21.43 8.77 5.64
N PRO A 496 -22.04 7.89 6.42
CA PRO A 496 -22.14 6.50 6.04
C PRO A 496 -23.11 6.37 4.85
N PHE A 497 -22.62 5.89 3.74
CA PHE A 497 -23.48 5.49 2.60
C PHE A 497 -24.36 4.30 2.97
N GLN A 498 -23.95 3.58 3.99
CA GLN A 498 -24.64 2.45 4.59
C GLN A 498 -24.44 2.48 6.10
N ALA A 499 -25.35 1.88 6.84
CA ALA A 499 -25.31 1.81 8.29
C ALA A 499 -24.01 1.21 8.85
N ASP A 500 -23.26 0.50 8.01
CA ASP A 500 -22.07 -0.28 8.42
C ASP A 500 -20.72 0.28 7.93
N ALA A 501 -20.71 1.21 6.95
CA ALA A 501 -19.50 1.91 6.52
C ALA A 501 -19.18 3.09 7.47
N VAL A 502 -19.08 2.79 8.77
CA VAL A 502 -18.84 3.80 9.79
C VAL A 502 -17.34 4.11 9.84
N PRO A 503 -16.93 5.38 9.70
CA PRO A 503 -15.56 5.77 9.98
C PRO A 503 -15.14 5.32 11.37
N ARG A 504 -14.04 4.60 11.46
CA ARG A 504 -13.51 4.12 12.74
C ARG A 504 -12.27 4.92 13.11
N LEU A 505 -12.22 5.31 14.36
CA LEU A 505 -11.03 5.90 14.95
C LEU A 505 -10.22 4.76 15.58
N GLN A 506 -8.99 4.58 15.14
CA GLN A 506 -8.04 3.72 15.83
C GLN A 506 -7.54 4.47 17.06
N ASP A 507 -7.64 3.85 18.22
CA ASP A 507 -7.12 4.41 19.46
C ASP A 507 -5.59 4.55 19.44
N PRO A 508 -5.02 5.54 20.17
CA PRO A 508 -3.59 5.68 20.29
C PRO A 508 -2.96 4.49 20.98
N TYR A 509 -1.72 4.15 20.60
CA TYR A 509 -1.02 3.00 21.16
C TYR A 509 0.48 3.25 21.36
N SER A 510 1.08 2.40 22.20
CA SER A 510 2.52 2.42 22.49
C SER A 510 3.12 1.05 22.45
N ILE A 511 4.30 0.91 21.87
CA ILE A 511 5.07 -0.33 21.85
C ILE A 511 6.34 -0.16 22.66
N VAL A 512 6.68 -1.18 23.44
CA VAL A 512 7.95 -1.27 24.16
C VAL A 512 8.67 -2.55 23.77
N ASP A 513 9.91 -2.42 23.32
CA ASP A 513 10.79 -3.55 23.03
C ASP A 513 12.04 -3.49 23.92
N VAL A 514 12.54 -4.65 24.30
CA VAL A 514 13.78 -4.78 25.04
C VAL A 514 14.67 -5.85 24.43
N ARG A 515 15.99 -5.63 24.50
CA ARG A 515 17.01 -6.60 24.06
C ARG A 515 18.21 -6.55 25.00
N VAL A 516 18.78 -7.70 25.26
CA VAL A 516 20.06 -7.84 25.99
C VAL A 516 20.91 -8.86 25.25
N GLY A 517 22.09 -8.45 24.87
CA GLY A 517 22.99 -9.29 24.06
C GLY A 517 24.42 -9.28 24.57
N TRP A 518 25.17 -10.30 24.18
CA TRP A 518 26.61 -10.48 24.43
C TRP A 518 27.30 -10.91 23.14
N GLU A 519 28.42 -10.29 22.84
CA GLU A 519 29.32 -10.62 21.75
C GLU A 519 30.68 -11.06 22.31
N PHE A 520 31.22 -12.16 21.81
CA PHE A 520 32.47 -12.71 22.26
C PHE A 520 33.59 -12.42 21.25
N SER A 521 34.56 -11.61 21.64
CA SER A 521 35.64 -11.10 20.74
C SER A 521 36.52 -12.19 20.14
N ASN A 522 36.61 -13.36 20.79
CA ASN A 522 37.43 -14.50 20.37
C ASN A 522 36.66 -15.56 19.58
N SER A 523 35.42 -15.32 19.30
CA SER A 523 34.55 -16.24 18.56
C SER A 523 33.58 -15.46 17.67
N ASN A 524 33.10 -16.09 16.60
CA ASN A 524 32.03 -15.55 15.76
C ASN A 524 30.63 -15.79 16.36
N TYR A 525 30.53 -15.95 17.68
CA TYR A 525 29.27 -16.23 18.36
C TYR A 525 28.82 -15.02 19.18
N GLY A 526 27.54 -14.72 19.08
CA GLY A 526 26.81 -13.81 19.95
C GLY A 526 25.58 -14.50 20.53
N PHE A 527 25.10 -13.99 21.65
CA PHE A 527 23.86 -14.41 22.28
C PHE A 527 22.98 -13.19 22.54
N GLU A 528 21.73 -13.25 22.13
CA GLU A 528 20.75 -12.20 22.37
C GLU A 528 19.46 -12.78 22.95
N LEU A 529 18.94 -12.10 23.97
CA LEU A 529 17.58 -12.27 24.47
C LEU A 529 16.80 -11.00 24.12
N TYR A 530 15.62 -11.16 23.53
CA TYR A 530 14.77 -10.03 23.21
C TYR A 530 13.30 -10.36 23.54
N ALA A 531 12.55 -9.30 23.79
CA ALA A 531 11.10 -9.33 23.86
C ALA A 531 10.58 -8.10 23.14
N THR A 532 9.64 -8.31 22.22
CA THR A 532 8.98 -7.26 21.46
C THR A 532 7.56 -7.10 21.96
N ASN A 533 7.02 -5.87 21.79
CA ASN A 533 5.64 -5.54 22.16
C ASN A 533 5.30 -5.93 23.60
N LEU A 534 6.14 -5.54 24.58
CA LEU A 534 5.90 -5.81 26.01
C LEU A 534 4.60 -5.21 26.55
N THR A 535 4.04 -4.24 25.87
CA THR A 535 2.74 -3.62 26.18
C THR A 535 1.56 -4.45 25.72
N ALA A 536 1.82 -5.56 25.01
CA ALA A 536 0.83 -6.48 24.47
C ALA A 536 -0.26 -5.75 23.64
N VAL A 537 0.17 -4.77 22.84
CA VAL A 537 -0.74 -4.05 21.94
C VAL A 537 -1.13 -5.01 20.83
N SER A 538 -2.43 -5.25 20.71
CA SER A 538 -3.04 -5.95 19.59
C SER A 538 -3.59 -4.90 18.64
N TYR A 539 -3.09 -4.89 17.39
CA TYR A 539 -3.69 -4.05 16.36
C TYR A 539 -4.75 -4.86 15.66
N THR A 540 -5.98 -4.40 15.73
CA THR A 540 -6.87 -4.65 14.63
C THR A 540 -6.39 -3.76 13.50
N HIS A 541 -5.87 -4.34 12.43
CA HIS A 541 -5.81 -3.60 11.19
C HIS A 541 -7.23 -3.11 10.92
N LEU A 542 -7.41 -1.80 10.97
CA LEU A 542 -8.56 -1.16 10.36
C LEU A 542 -8.34 -1.27 8.85
N THR A 543 -8.23 -2.49 8.35
CA THR A 543 -8.36 -2.70 6.93
C THR A 543 -9.77 -2.24 6.61
N LEU A 544 -9.89 -1.24 5.75
CA LEU A 544 -10.97 -1.26 4.79
C LEU A 544 -11.18 -2.73 4.42
N PRO A 545 -12.43 -3.22 4.21
CA PRO A 545 -12.58 -4.41 3.41
C PRO A 545 -11.71 -4.13 2.20
N THR A 546 -10.54 -4.73 2.18
CA THR A 546 -9.61 -4.58 1.09
C THR A 546 -10.25 -5.35 -0.04
N ILE A 547 -11.04 -4.64 -0.81
CA ILE A 547 -11.03 -4.91 -2.22
C ILE A 547 -9.61 -4.53 -2.58
N ARG A 548 -8.72 -5.51 -2.56
CA ARG A 548 -7.41 -5.38 -3.14
C ARG A 548 -7.67 -5.14 -4.61
N GLU A 549 -7.15 -4.03 -5.09
CA GLU A 549 -7.00 -3.79 -6.52
C GLU A 549 -6.18 -4.90 -7.14
#